data_c9177f608dd6cf0e10b3e42670123d72
#
_entry.id   c9177f608dd6cf0e10b3e42670123d72
#
_cell.length_a   1.000
_cell.length_b   1.000
_cell.length_c   1.000
_cell.angle_alpha   90.00
_cell.angle_beta   90.00
_cell.angle_gamma   90.00
#
_symmetry.space_group_name_H-M   'P 1'
#
loop_
_entity.id
_entity.type
_entity.pdbx_description
1 polymer ?
#
loop_
_entity_poly.entity_id
_entity_poly.type
_entity_poly.pdbx_seq_one_letter_code
_entity_poly.pdbx_strand_id
1 'polypeptide(L)'
;MPYQVVPLRLDEHREDLFRLWRRNFKGPWMDDCAVRRAAWLYRENPFGPTRTWLAVETWRDQAVGCGSLMPLHRCIGGRVVKVGVPIDFAVDQAHRTAGAALALQQALTRESRSAGFECVIGKPNRKALPICARAGYQPIGESTEWVKMLDPRPDSTFVPDASYRDDIVNTADRRFSELWNRSRGQYRTVGEKTAAYLHWRYLAFGEMGYQVFSLFHRADQRLAGFVVFCRMETGIFIADLFSDDFAGGGLEELLLRFASRMQVEGREWLALSYLGAPSFKDRLQQLGFARRNRLHMVLAYLDEACAADVCDGIFDLDRSLMFGGEMDIF
;
A
#
# COMPACT_ATOMS: atom_id res chain seq x y z
N MET A 1 -25.26 -10.00 -22.33
CA MET A 1 -24.12 -9.05 -22.22
C MET A 1 -22.95 -9.64 -23.00
N PRO A 2 -22.11 -8.86 -23.67
CA PRO A 2 -21.00 -9.40 -24.46
C PRO A 2 -19.87 -10.00 -23.63
N TYR A 3 -19.90 -9.81 -22.31
CA TYR A 3 -18.88 -10.30 -21.37
C TYR A 3 -19.52 -11.06 -20.22
N GLN A 4 -18.88 -12.18 -19.87
CA GLN A 4 -19.07 -12.90 -18.62
C GLN A 4 -17.88 -12.64 -17.72
N VAL A 5 -18.09 -12.44 -16.42
CA VAL A 5 -17.01 -12.34 -15.45
C VAL A 5 -16.94 -13.64 -14.67
N VAL A 6 -15.76 -14.26 -14.68
CA VAL A 6 -15.50 -15.54 -14.03
C VAL A 6 -14.35 -15.44 -13.02
N PRO A 7 -14.39 -16.17 -11.89
CA PRO A 7 -13.26 -16.22 -11.00
C PRO A 7 -12.07 -16.93 -11.67
N LEU A 8 -10.87 -16.40 -11.44
CA LEU A 8 -9.63 -17.00 -11.91
C LEU A 8 -9.39 -18.34 -11.19
N ARG A 9 -9.13 -19.38 -11.95
CA ARG A 9 -8.53 -20.63 -11.51
C ARG A 9 -7.12 -20.68 -12.07
N LEU A 10 -6.12 -20.52 -11.20
CA LEU A 10 -4.74 -20.29 -11.64
C LEU A 10 -4.18 -21.42 -12.50
N ASP A 11 -4.61 -22.66 -12.25
CA ASP A 11 -4.16 -23.84 -13.01
C ASP A 11 -4.73 -23.84 -14.45
N GLU A 12 -5.90 -23.26 -14.66
CA GLU A 12 -6.58 -23.23 -15.96
C GLU A 12 -6.31 -21.92 -16.74
N HIS A 13 -6.27 -20.79 -16.03
CA HIS A 13 -6.27 -19.44 -16.63
C HIS A 13 -4.93 -18.69 -16.51
N ARG A 14 -3.86 -19.37 -16.09
CA ARG A 14 -2.55 -18.73 -15.84
C ARG A 14 -2.03 -18.00 -17.07
N GLU A 15 -2.11 -18.62 -18.23
CA GLU A 15 -1.60 -18.03 -19.47
C GLU A 15 -2.42 -16.80 -19.90
N ASP A 16 -3.72 -16.82 -19.69
CA ASP A 16 -4.58 -15.65 -19.95
C ASP A 16 -4.21 -14.48 -19.03
N LEU A 17 -4.01 -14.74 -17.74
CA LEU A 17 -3.59 -13.73 -16.77
C LEU A 17 -2.25 -13.13 -17.16
N PHE A 18 -1.25 -13.95 -17.48
CA PHE A 18 0.08 -13.48 -17.87
C PHE A 18 0.04 -12.70 -19.18
N ARG A 19 -0.76 -13.14 -20.16
CA ARG A 19 -0.99 -12.42 -21.41
C ARG A 19 -1.60 -11.05 -21.16
N LEU A 20 -2.61 -10.94 -20.29
CA LEU A 20 -3.25 -9.68 -19.91
C LEU A 20 -2.27 -8.76 -19.19
N TRP A 21 -1.44 -9.27 -18.27
CA TRP A 21 -0.41 -8.49 -17.59
C TRP A 21 0.60 -7.93 -18.59
N ARG A 22 1.20 -8.75 -19.45
CA ARG A 22 2.19 -8.30 -20.45
C ARG A 22 1.63 -7.26 -21.41
N ARG A 23 0.37 -7.37 -21.80
CA ARG A 23 -0.25 -6.43 -22.74
C ARG A 23 -0.63 -5.08 -22.12
N ASN A 24 -0.97 -5.06 -20.85
CA ASN A 24 -1.59 -3.90 -20.24
C ASN A 24 -0.70 -3.17 -19.23
N PHE A 25 0.28 -3.83 -18.65
CA PHE A 25 1.23 -3.22 -17.71
C PHE A 25 2.59 -3.05 -18.38
N LYS A 26 3.11 -1.82 -18.31
CA LYS A 26 4.40 -1.49 -18.92
C LYS A 26 5.52 -1.75 -17.92
N GLY A 27 6.58 -2.40 -18.39
CA GLY A 27 7.82 -2.57 -17.63
C GLY A 27 8.49 -3.92 -17.98
N PRO A 28 9.82 -3.96 -18.12
CA PRO A 28 10.55 -5.18 -18.43
C PRO A 28 10.35 -6.29 -17.39
N TRP A 29 10.05 -5.92 -16.15
CA TRP A 29 9.78 -6.85 -15.06
C TRP A 29 8.51 -7.71 -15.26
N MET A 30 7.56 -7.31 -16.13
CA MET A 30 6.36 -8.14 -16.40
C MET A 30 6.66 -9.36 -17.25
N ASP A 31 7.63 -9.30 -18.12
CA ASP A 31 7.99 -10.44 -18.96
C ASP A 31 8.78 -11.49 -18.16
N ASP A 32 9.72 -11.03 -17.35
CA ASP A 32 10.65 -11.90 -16.61
C ASP A 32 10.10 -12.34 -15.26
N CYS A 33 9.21 -11.58 -14.63
CA CYS A 33 8.77 -11.77 -13.25
C CYS A 33 7.33 -12.26 -13.08
N ALA A 34 6.56 -12.49 -14.17
CA ALA A 34 5.15 -12.87 -14.05
C ALA A 34 4.93 -14.12 -13.16
N VAL A 35 5.78 -15.13 -13.31
CA VAL A 35 5.70 -16.37 -12.49
C VAL A 35 5.99 -16.08 -11.02
N ARG A 36 7.04 -15.30 -10.73
CA ARG A 36 7.40 -14.91 -9.37
C ARG A 36 6.34 -14.00 -8.75
N ARG A 37 5.82 -13.04 -9.52
CA ARG A 37 4.71 -12.19 -9.09
C ARG A 37 3.46 -13.01 -8.74
N ALA A 38 3.13 -14.01 -9.56
CA ALA A 38 2.02 -14.90 -9.26
C ALA A 38 2.26 -15.70 -7.98
N ALA A 39 3.46 -16.24 -7.74
CA ALA A 39 3.79 -16.92 -6.51
C ALA A 39 3.63 -15.96 -5.30
N TRP A 40 4.18 -14.76 -5.38
CA TRP A 40 4.09 -13.74 -4.34
C TRP A 40 2.64 -13.35 -4.01
N LEU A 41 1.77 -13.16 -5.02
CA LEU A 41 0.37 -12.77 -4.83
C LEU A 41 -0.55 -13.91 -4.38
N TYR A 42 -0.36 -15.12 -4.92
CA TYR A 42 -1.33 -16.21 -4.78
C TYR A 42 -0.91 -17.29 -3.78
N ARG A 43 0.38 -17.38 -3.42
CA ARG A 43 0.92 -18.43 -2.52
C ARG A 43 1.59 -17.90 -1.27
N GLU A 44 2.33 -16.78 -1.41
CA GLU A 44 3.23 -16.29 -0.36
C GLU A 44 2.61 -15.21 0.53
N ASN A 45 1.45 -14.65 0.12
CA ASN A 45 0.77 -13.63 0.91
C ASN A 45 0.28 -14.21 2.25
N PRO A 46 0.76 -13.68 3.41
CA PRO A 46 0.41 -14.21 4.73
C PRO A 46 -1.07 -14.06 5.09
N PHE A 47 -1.82 -13.22 4.36
CA PHE A 47 -3.24 -12.98 4.58
C PHE A 47 -4.14 -13.81 3.67
N GLY A 48 -3.53 -14.70 2.89
CA GLY A 48 -4.18 -15.59 1.95
C GLY A 48 -4.04 -15.17 0.48
N PRO A 49 -4.51 -16.01 -0.45
CA PRO A 49 -4.33 -15.77 -1.87
C PRO A 49 -5.12 -14.57 -2.37
N THR A 50 -4.54 -13.82 -3.30
CA THR A 50 -5.23 -12.81 -4.09
C THR A 50 -6.42 -13.43 -4.82
N ARG A 51 -7.54 -12.75 -4.85
CA ARG A 51 -8.74 -13.13 -5.60
C ARG A 51 -8.81 -12.35 -6.89
N THR A 52 -8.91 -13.05 -8.01
CA THR A 52 -8.89 -12.44 -9.34
C THR A 52 -10.11 -12.88 -10.13
N TRP A 53 -10.65 -11.98 -10.92
CA TRP A 53 -11.72 -12.23 -11.88
C TRP A 53 -11.25 -11.86 -13.27
N LEU A 54 -11.73 -12.62 -14.25
CA LEU A 54 -11.49 -12.41 -15.67
C LEU A 54 -12.79 -11.97 -16.36
N ALA A 55 -12.71 -10.96 -17.20
CA ALA A 55 -13.77 -10.67 -18.16
C ALA A 55 -13.51 -11.49 -19.41
N VAL A 56 -14.43 -12.39 -19.73
CA VAL A 56 -14.37 -13.28 -20.89
C VAL A 56 -15.39 -12.81 -21.93
N GLU A 57 -14.94 -12.65 -23.17
CA GLU A 57 -15.82 -12.35 -24.30
C GLU A 57 -16.60 -13.59 -24.68
N THR A 58 -17.95 -13.55 -24.63
CA THR A 58 -18.80 -14.75 -24.68
C THR A 58 -18.78 -15.51 -26.00
N TRP A 59 -18.50 -14.86 -27.12
CA TRP A 59 -18.51 -15.52 -28.47
C TRP A 59 -17.13 -16.03 -28.91
N ARG A 60 -16.05 -15.63 -28.28
CA ARG A 60 -14.69 -16.12 -28.59
C ARG A 60 -14.10 -16.94 -27.46
N ASP A 61 -14.76 -16.97 -26.32
CA ASP A 61 -14.27 -17.60 -25.09
C ASP A 61 -12.85 -17.13 -24.73
N GLN A 62 -12.59 -15.82 -24.89
CA GLN A 62 -11.29 -15.21 -24.67
C GLN A 62 -11.33 -14.25 -23.50
N ALA A 63 -10.40 -14.38 -22.56
CA ALA A 63 -10.21 -13.40 -21.50
C ALA A 63 -9.66 -12.09 -22.08
N VAL A 64 -10.38 -10.98 -21.87
CA VAL A 64 -10.07 -9.65 -22.40
C VAL A 64 -9.78 -8.62 -21.31
N GLY A 65 -9.90 -9.01 -20.05
CA GLY A 65 -9.58 -8.17 -18.92
C GLY A 65 -9.47 -8.96 -17.63
N CYS A 66 -8.79 -8.38 -16.65
CA CYS A 66 -8.65 -8.91 -15.30
C CYS A 66 -8.78 -7.81 -14.26
N GLY A 67 -9.11 -8.21 -13.04
CA GLY A 67 -9.11 -7.35 -11.86
C GLY A 67 -9.00 -8.22 -10.61
N SER A 68 -8.21 -7.77 -9.65
CA SER A 68 -7.86 -8.58 -8.48
C SER A 68 -8.11 -7.83 -7.19
N LEU A 69 -8.41 -8.56 -6.12
CA LEU A 69 -8.44 -8.10 -4.73
C LEU A 69 -7.31 -8.80 -3.97
N MET A 70 -6.27 -8.07 -3.64
CA MET A 70 -5.17 -8.53 -2.81
C MET A 70 -5.57 -8.41 -1.34
N PRO A 71 -5.50 -9.49 -0.55
CA PRO A 71 -5.84 -9.44 0.87
C PRO A 71 -4.73 -8.74 1.65
N LEU A 72 -5.13 -7.77 2.47
CA LEU A 72 -4.33 -7.17 3.53
C LEU A 72 -5.13 -7.17 4.83
N HIS A 73 -4.43 -6.99 5.95
CA HIS A 73 -5.07 -6.69 7.23
C HIS A 73 -4.92 -5.21 7.59
N ARG A 74 -5.96 -4.64 8.17
CA ARG A 74 -5.95 -3.31 8.77
C ARG A 74 -6.58 -3.36 10.15
N CYS A 75 -6.03 -2.58 11.08
CA CYS A 75 -6.73 -2.27 12.31
C CYS A 75 -7.69 -1.12 12.01
N ILE A 76 -8.99 -1.36 12.14
CA ILE A 76 -10.07 -0.38 11.92
C ILE A 76 -10.98 -0.44 13.13
N GLY A 77 -11.19 0.70 13.80
CA GLY A 77 -12.02 0.73 15.00
C GLY A 77 -11.53 -0.15 16.15
N GLY A 78 -10.23 -0.46 16.21
CA GLY A 78 -9.63 -1.36 17.20
C GLY A 78 -9.65 -2.85 16.81
N ARG A 79 -10.37 -3.23 15.76
CA ARG A 79 -10.41 -4.61 15.21
C ARG A 79 -9.43 -4.77 14.06
N VAL A 80 -8.81 -5.94 13.97
CA VAL A 80 -8.07 -6.33 12.76
C VAL A 80 -9.08 -6.95 11.78
N VAL A 81 -9.22 -6.32 10.62
CA VAL A 81 -10.14 -6.72 9.57
C VAL A 81 -9.38 -7.06 8.29
N LYS A 82 -9.89 -8.00 7.51
CA LYS A 82 -9.35 -8.36 6.22
C LYS A 82 -9.94 -7.44 5.15
N VAL A 83 -9.07 -6.66 4.50
CA VAL A 83 -9.45 -5.74 3.44
C VAL A 83 -8.95 -6.22 2.08
N GLY A 84 -9.74 -5.99 1.02
CA GLY A 84 -9.33 -6.21 -0.35
C GLY A 84 -8.70 -4.94 -0.93
N VAL A 85 -7.47 -5.03 -1.44
CA VAL A 85 -6.85 -3.94 -2.18
C VAL A 85 -6.97 -4.24 -3.67
N PRO A 86 -7.69 -3.42 -4.45
CA PRO A 86 -7.80 -3.60 -5.89
C PRO A 86 -6.46 -3.42 -6.58
N ILE A 87 -6.02 -4.44 -7.30
CA ILE A 87 -4.79 -4.48 -8.07
C ILE A 87 -5.04 -5.09 -9.43
N ASP A 88 -4.08 -4.95 -10.34
CA ASP A 88 -4.05 -5.62 -11.64
C ASP A 88 -5.33 -5.40 -12.46
N PHE A 89 -5.94 -4.21 -12.31
CA PHE A 89 -7.12 -3.86 -13.10
C PHE A 89 -6.72 -3.48 -14.50
N ALA A 90 -6.98 -4.37 -15.45
CA ALA A 90 -6.63 -4.23 -16.85
C ALA A 90 -7.73 -4.72 -17.78
N VAL A 91 -7.91 -4.02 -18.90
CA VAL A 91 -8.79 -4.42 -20.00
C VAL A 91 -8.05 -4.15 -21.31
N ASP A 92 -8.02 -5.13 -22.21
CA ASP A 92 -7.44 -4.99 -23.52
C ASP A 92 -8.04 -3.81 -24.29
N GLN A 93 -7.21 -3.09 -25.05
CA GLN A 93 -7.55 -1.80 -25.65
C GLN A 93 -8.86 -1.83 -26.46
N ALA A 94 -9.09 -2.89 -27.23
CA ALA A 94 -10.29 -3.05 -28.06
C ALA A 94 -11.59 -3.18 -27.24
N HIS A 95 -11.52 -3.52 -25.95
CA HIS A 95 -12.67 -3.79 -25.08
C HIS A 95 -12.92 -2.72 -24.02
N ARG A 96 -12.10 -1.67 -23.97
CA ARG A 96 -12.16 -0.63 -22.90
C ARG A 96 -13.46 0.17 -22.89
N THR A 97 -14.09 0.37 -24.05
CA THR A 97 -15.33 1.14 -24.19
C THR A 97 -16.59 0.27 -24.21
N ALA A 98 -16.43 -1.05 -24.23
CA ALA A 98 -17.52 -2.00 -24.45
C ALA A 98 -18.14 -2.60 -23.16
N GLY A 99 -17.79 -2.05 -21.99
CA GLY A 99 -18.40 -2.41 -20.71
C GLY A 99 -17.64 -3.45 -19.87
N ALA A 100 -16.60 -4.09 -20.39
CA ALA A 100 -15.82 -5.11 -19.68
C ALA A 100 -15.23 -4.57 -18.35
N ALA A 101 -14.72 -3.33 -18.36
CA ALA A 101 -14.16 -2.67 -17.19
C ALA A 101 -15.19 -2.50 -16.05
N LEU A 102 -16.42 -2.07 -16.39
CA LEU A 102 -17.48 -1.91 -15.39
C LEU A 102 -17.94 -3.28 -14.86
N ALA A 103 -18.11 -4.27 -15.75
CA ALA A 103 -18.50 -5.62 -15.35
C ALA A 103 -17.49 -6.24 -14.37
N LEU A 104 -16.18 -6.04 -14.59
CA LEU A 104 -15.13 -6.47 -13.65
C LEU A 104 -15.25 -5.77 -12.31
N GLN A 105 -15.35 -4.42 -12.27
CA GLN A 105 -15.43 -3.70 -11.00
C GLN A 105 -16.71 -4.06 -10.23
N GLN A 106 -17.84 -4.26 -10.90
CA GLN A 106 -19.06 -4.73 -10.28
C GLN A 106 -18.95 -6.16 -9.75
N ALA A 107 -18.20 -7.03 -10.40
CA ALA A 107 -17.93 -8.37 -9.88
C ALA A 107 -17.03 -8.32 -8.64
N LEU A 108 -15.95 -7.52 -8.67
CA LEU A 108 -15.06 -7.34 -7.53
C LEU A 108 -15.82 -6.86 -6.29
N THR A 109 -16.70 -5.86 -6.44
CA THR A 109 -17.47 -5.34 -5.30
C THR A 109 -18.51 -6.36 -4.82
N ARG A 110 -19.33 -6.90 -5.72
CA ARG A 110 -20.39 -7.85 -5.39
C ARG A 110 -19.87 -9.12 -4.70
N GLU A 111 -18.71 -9.61 -5.14
CA GLU A 111 -18.15 -10.88 -4.67
C GLU A 111 -17.10 -10.69 -3.55
N SER A 112 -16.77 -9.45 -3.18
CA SER A 112 -15.77 -9.16 -2.15
C SER A 112 -16.08 -9.84 -0.82
N ARG A 113 -17.33 -9.76 -0.35
CA ARG A 113 -17.76 -10.35 0.92
C ARG A 113 -17.66 -11.87 0.92
N SER A 114 -18.15 -12.54 -0.13
CA SER A 114 -18.05 -14.00 -0.26
C SER A 114 -16.61 -14.47 -0.44
N ALA A 115 -15.71 -13.61 -0.95
CA ALA A 115 -14.28 -13.84 -1.01
C ALA A 115 -13.55 -13.59 0.33
N GLY A 116 -14.29 -13.20 1.38
CA GLY A 116 -13.80 -13.05 2.75
C GLY A 116 -13.24 -11.67 3.09
N PHE A 117 -13.57 -10.63 2.32
CA PHE A 117 -13.18 -9.24 2.62
C PHE A 117 -14.31 -8.52 3.36
N GLU A 118 -13.97 -7.77 4.40
CA GLU A 118 -14.93 -6.91 5.12
C GLU A 118 -15.20 -5.60 4.39
N CYS A 119 -14.18 -5.10 3.67
CA CYS A 119 -14.29 -3.94 2.81
C CYS A 119 -13.22 -3.98 1.73
N VAL A 120 -13.34 -3.08 0.75
CA VAL A 120 -12.34 -2.88 -0.31
C VAL A 120 -11.83 -1.46 -0.24
N ILE A 121 -10.51 -1.27 -0.21
CA ILE A 121 -9.86 0.06 -0.18
C ILE A 121 -8.84 0.13 -1.30
N GLY A 122 -8.92 1.15 -2.15
CA GLY A 122 -8.02 1.28 -3.29
C GLY A 122 -7.74 2.71 -3.73
N LYS A 123 -6.68 2.86 -4.51
CA LYS A 123 -6.24 4.13 -5.08
C LYS A 123 -6.26 4.03 -6.61
N PRO A 124 -7.43 4.15 -7.25
CA PRO A 124 -7.55 4.05 -8.69
C PRO A 124 -6.87 5.22 -9.41
N ASN A 125 -6.36 4.97 -10.59
CA ASN A 125 -5.91 6.05 -11.47
C ASN A 125 -7.11 6.85 -12.02
N ARG A 126 -6.85 8.02 -12.61
CA ARG A 126 -7.91 8.91 -13.12
C ARG A 126 -8.87 8.25 -14.12
N LYS A 127 -8.40 7.28 -14.91
CA LYS A 127 -9.25 6.58 -15.90
C LYS A 127 -10.19 5.56 -15.24
N ALA A 128 -9.77 4.96 -14.12
CA ALA A 128 -10.58 4.00 -13.38
C ALA A 128 -11.59 4.66 -12.43
N LEU A 129 -11.36 5.91 -11.98
CA LEU A 129 -12.25 6.61 -11.04
C LEU A 129 -13.74 6.57 -11.43
N PRO A 130 -14.17 6.95 -12.67
CA PRO A 130 -15.59 6.93 -13.03
C PRO A 130 -16.18 5.51 -13.02
N ILE A 131 -15.34 4.50 -13.31
CA ILE A 131 -15.77 3.10 -13.33
C ILE A 131 -15.97 2.60 -11.90
N CYS A 132 -15.05 2.92 -10.98
CA CYS A 132 -15.17 2.60 -9.57
C CYS A 132 -16.40 3.26 -8.93
N ALA A 133 -16.65 4.55 -9.20
CA ALA A 133 -17.84 5.24 -8.71
C ALA A 133 -19.14 4.55 -9.17
N ARG A 134 -19.22 4.13 -10.44
CA ARG A 134 -20.37 3.36 -10.96
C ARG A 134 -20.48 1.96 -10.37
N ALA A 135 -19.41 1.39 -9.84
CA ALA A 135 -19.39 0.11 -9.15
C ALA A 135 -19.68 0.23 -7.64
N GLY A 136 -20.02 1.44 -7.14
CA GLY A 136 -20.44 1.67 -5.76
C GLY A 136 -19.33 2.08 -4.79
N TYR A 137 -18.12 2.37 -5.28
CA TYR A 137 -17.06 2.90 -4.42
C TYR A 137 -17.36 4.34 -3.98
N GLN A 138 -17.02 4.64 -2.74
CA GLN A 138 -17.16 5.96 -2.14
C GLN A 138 -15.77 6.58 -1.85
N PRO A 139 -15.60 7.91 -1.98
CA PRO A 139 -14.34 8.56 -1.67
C PRO A 139 -14.08 8.58 -0.15
N ILE A 140 -12.87 8.17 0.25
CA ILE A 140 -12.36 8.34 1.62
C ILE A 140 -11.65 9.70 1.74
N GLY A 141 -10.84 10.06 0.74
CA GLY A 141 -10.06 11.28 0.73
C GLY A 141 -8.97 11.26 -0.33
N GLU A 142 -8.10 12.26 -0.28
CA GLU A 142 -7.00 12.42 -1.24
C GLU A 142 -5.65 12.11 -0.59
N SER A 143 -4.99 11.07 -1.09
CA SER A 143 -3.59 10.81 -0.80
C SER A 143 -2.72 11.85 -1.50
N THR A 144 -1.87 12.51 -0.73
CA THR A 144 -1.03 13.62 -1.17
C THR A 144 0.44 13.21 -1.15
N GLU A 145 1.19 13.63 -2.17
CA GLU A 145 2.64 13.47 -2.19
C GLU A 145 3.32 14.59 -1.39
N TRP A 146 4.26 14.21 -0.54
CA TRP A 146 5.07 15.09 0.28
C TRP A 146 6.54 14.89 -0.06
N VAL A 147 7.29 15.98 -0.25
CA VAL A 147 8.71 15.94 -0.63
C VAL A 147 9.52 16.85 0.29
N LYS A 148 10.61 16.32 0.85
CA LYS A 148 11.64 17.07 1.54
C LYS A 148 12.89 17.08 0.69
N MET A 149 13.38 18.27 0.32
CA MET A 149 14.70 18.43 -0.27
C MET A 149 15.76 18.28 0.82
N LEU A 150 16.83 17.58 0.54
CA LEU A 150 17.97 17.42 1.42
C LEU A 150 19.08 18.42 0.99
N ASP A 151 19.52 19.27 1.93
CA ASP A 151 20.68 20.15 1.67
C ASP A 151 21.93 19.28 1.59
N PRO A 152 22.83 19.48 0.63
CA PRO A 152 24.12 18.77 0.59
C PRO A 152 24.98 18.97 1.85
N ARG A 153 24.77 20.06 2.57
CA ARG A 153 25.45 20.34 3.82
C ARG A 153 24.68 19.72 5.00
N PRO A 154 25.37 18.98 5.89
CA PRO A 154 24.74 18.40 7.06
C PRO A 154 23.97 19.46 7.87
N ASP A 155 22.77 19.12 8.31
CA ASP A 155 22.02 19.96 9.26
C ASP A 155 22.72 19.94 10.62
N SER A 156 23.52 20.97 10.88
CA SER A 156 24.27 21.11 12.13
C SER A 156 23.37 21.38 13.36
N THR A 157 22.07 21.61 13.14
CA THR A 157 21.12 21.91 14.23
C THR A 157 20.48 20.65 14.80
N PHE A 158 20.44 19.57 14.03
CA PHE A 158 19.89 18.30 14.52
C PHE A 158 20.95 17.54 15.35
N VAL A 159 20.67 17.40 16.64
CA VAL A 159 21.45 16.59 17.57
C VAL A 159 20.66 15.31 17.85
N PRO A 160 21.13 14.14 17.37
CA PRO A 160 20.45 12.87 17.62
C PRO A 160 20.34 12.55 19.13
N ASP A 161 19.16 12.13 19.57
CA ASP A 161 18.95 11.71 20.97
C ASP A 161 19.77 10.45 21.27
N ALA A 162 20.69 10.53 22.24
CA ALA A 162 21.59 9.44 22.61
C ALA A 162 20.85 8.19 23.17
N SER A 163 19.58 8.30 23.52
CA SER A 163 18.77 7.16 23.99
C SER A 163 18.40 6.19 22.87
N TYR A 164 18.54 6.62 21.61
CA TYR A 164 18.25 5.79 20.44
C TYR A 164 19.53 5.37 19.69
N ARG A 165 19.42 4.29 18.95
CA ARG A 165 20.32 3.92 17.85
C ARG A 165 19.52 3.56 16.62
N ASP A 166 20.11 3.73 15.46
CA ASP A 166 19.49 3.35 14.18
C ASP A 166 20.31 2.29 13.46
N ASP A 167 19.63 1.57 12.54
CA ASP A 167 20.24 0.58 11.67
C ASP A 167 19.40 0.41 10.40
N ILE A 168 20.04 0.02 9.29
CA ILE A 168 19.33 -0.42 8.08
C ILE A 168 19.34 -1.93 8.06
N VAL A 169 18.15 -2.54 8.08
CA VAL A 169 17.97 -3.98 8.13
C VAL A 169 17.28 -4.49 6.86
N ASN A 170 17.65 -5.70 6.43
CA ASN A 170 17.07 -6.37 5.27
C ASN A 170 16.09 -7.48 5.66
N THR A 171 15.82 -7.63 6.95
CA THR A 171 14.88 -8.61 7.51
C THR A 171 14.02 -7.95 8.57
N ALA A 172 12.76 -8.36 8.64
CA ALA A 172 11.85 -7.96 9.71
C ALA A 172 11.73 -9.14 10.71
N ASP A 173 12.14 -8.91 11.96
CA ASP A 173 12.05 -9.91 13.02
C ASP A 173 10.86 -9.67 13.98
N ARG A 174 10.75 -10.47 15.06
CA ARG A 174 9.65 -10.40 16.03
C ARG A 174 9.43 -8.98 16.61
N ARG A 175 10.47 -8.14 16.71
CA ARG A 175 10.38 -6.78 17.29
C ARG A 175 9.41 -5.89 16.50
N PHE A 176 9.27 -6.11 15.18
CA PHE A 176 8.28 -5.41 14.34
C PHE A 176 6.84 -5.79 14.73
N SER A 177 6.57 -7.07 14.95
CA SER A 177 5.27 -7.53 15.43
C SER A 177 4.95 -7.04 16.85
N GLU A 178 5.96 -6.99 17.73
CA GLU A 178 5.84 -6.44 19.08
C GLU A 178 5.53 -4.93 19.05
N LEU A 179 6.21 -4.16 18.18
CA LEU A 179 5.92 -2.76 17.94
C LEU A 179 4.46 -2.55 17.46
N TRP A 180 4.05 -3.32 16.46
CA TRP A 180 2.68 -3.29 15.94
C TRP A 180 1.65 -3.55 17.05
N ASN A 181 1.83 -4.62 17.80
CA ASN A 181 0.86 -5.04 18.82
C ASN A 181 0.67 -4.00 19.94
N ARG A 182 1.75 -3.33 20.38
CA ARG A 182 1.66 -2.32 21.45
C ARG A 182 1.18 -0.96 20.95
N SER A 183 1.32 -0.65 19.65
CA SER A 183 1.14 0.73 19.16
C SER A 183 -0.05 0.91 18.23
N ARG A 184 -0.60 -0.16 17.64
CA ARG A 184 -1.75 -0.06 16.70
C ARG A 184 -2.98 0.62 17.27
N GLY A 185 -3.19 0.53 18.58
CA GLY A 185 -4.33 1.16 19.26
C GLY A 185 -4.30 2.69 19.29
N GLN A 186 -3.18 3.32 18.93
CA GLN A 186 -3.07 4.78 18.79
C GLN A 186 -3.89 5.31 17.58
N TYR A 187 -4.22 4.42 16.62
CA TYR A 187 -4.86 4.79 15.37
C TYR A 187 -6.29 4.26 15.28
N ARG A 188 -7.16 5.02 14.64
CA ARG A 188 -8.49 4.55 14.26
C ARG A 188 -8.43 3.60 13.06
N THR A 189 -7.57 3.92 12.08
CA THR A 189 -7.31 3.08 10.91
C THR A 189 -5.83 3.07 10.57
N VAL A 190 -5.23 1.88 10.55
CA VAL A 190 -3.83 1.67 10.17
C VAL A 190 -3.64 0.28 9.57
N GLY A 191 -2.83 0.17 8.51
CA GLY A 191 -2.43 -1.11 7.91
C GLY A 191 -1.57 -1.94 8.86
N GLU A 192 -1.68 -3.26 8.78
CA GLU A 192 -0.83 -4.15 9.58
C GLU A 192 0.66 -3.91 9.31
N LYS A 193 1.48 -3.98 10.39
CA LYS A 193 2.94 -3.73 10.35
C LYS A 193 3.73 -4.87 11.02
N THR A 194 3.20 -6.09 10.97
CA THR A 194 3.90 -7.27 11.53
C THR A 194 5.13 -7.64 10.69
N ALA A 195 6.04 -8.40 11.30
CA ALA A 195 7.21 -8.93 10.60
C ALA A 195 6.83 -9.73 9.34
N ALA A 196 5.79 -10.55 9.40
CA ALA A 196 5.31 -11.34 8.26
C ALA A 196 4.83 -10.45 7.11
N TYR A 197 4.04 -9.40 7.42
CA TYR A 197 3.60 -8.43 6.43
C TYR A 197 4.78 -7.71 5.77
N LEU A 198 5.69 -7.13 6.57
CA LEU A 198 6.83 -6.35 6.08
C LEU A 198 7.76 -7.22 5.21
N HIS A 199 8.01 -8.45 5.66
CA HIS A 199 8.81 -9.38 4.90
C HIS A 199 8.17 -9.66 3.53
N TRP A 200 6.93 -10.13 3.52
CA TRP A 200 6.23 -10.45 2.29
C TRP A 200 6.08 -9.22 1.38
N ARG A 201 5.60 -8.11 1.95
CA ARG A 201 5.20 -6.95 1.16
C ARG A 201 6.37 -6.21 0.53
N TYR A 202 7.48 -6.11 1.24
CA TYR A 202 8.60 -5.26 0.86
C TYR A 202 9.92 -6.00 0.63
N LEU A 203 10.21 -7.04 1.39
CA LEU A 203 11.54 -7.64 1.38
C LEU A 203 11.63 -8.91 0.53
N ALA A 204 10.57 -9.73 0.46
CA ALA A 204 10.61 -11.01 -0.24
C ALA A 204 10.55 -10.89 -1.76
N PHE A 205 9.79 -9.94 -2.30
CA PHE A 205 9.65 -9.80 -3.76
C PHE A 205 10.94 -9.28 -4.42
N GLY A 206 11.65 -8.37 -3.76
CA GLY A 206 13.01 -7.94 -4.14
C GLY A 206 13.13 -6.96 -5.32
N GLU A 207 12.16 -6.91 -6.22
CA GLU A 207 12.24 -6.13 -7.48
C GLU A 207 12.39 -4.62 -7.26
N MET A 208 11.83 -4.10 -6.16
CA MET A 208 11.89 -2.67 -5.84
C MET A 208 13.08 -2.29 -4.96
N GLY A 209 13.87 -3.26 -4.50
CA GLY A 209 15.02 -3.01 -3.63
C GLY A 209 14.67 -2.31 -2.31
N TYR A 210 13.52 -2.63 -1.72
CA TYR A 210 13.13 -2.05 -0.44
C TYR A 210 14.06 -2.46 0.68
N GLN A 211 14.32 -1.49 1.57
CA GLN A 211 15.07 -1.65 2.81
C GLN A 211 14.29 -1.04 3.97
N VAL A 212 14.69 -1.37 5.18
CA VAL A 212 14.04 -0.86 6.39
C VAL A 212 15.07 -0.15 7.25
N PHE A 213 14.90 1.16 7.43
CA PHE A 213 15.62 1.93 8.44
C PHE A 213 14.86 1.78 9.76
N SER A 214 15.53 1.34 10.80
CA SER A 214 14.95 0.97 12.09
C SER A 214 15.56 1.80 13.22
N LEU A 215 14.72 2.31 14.11
CA LEU A 215 15.10 3.05 15.30
C LEU A 215 14.88 2.18 16.54
N PHE A 216 15.90 2.02 17.39
CA PHE A 216 15.86 1.18 18.57
C PHE A 216 16.17 2.00 19.83
N HIS A 217 15.47 1.73 20.92
CA HIS A 217 15.89 2.19 22.23
C HIS A 217 17.21 1.50 22.64
N ARG A 218 18.20 2.26 23.07
CA ARG A 218 19.50 1.69 23.48
C ARG A 218 19.40 0.85 24.74
N ALA A 219 18.53 1.24 25.67
CA ALA A 219 18.43 0.61 26.98
C ALA A 219 18.01 -0.86 26.91
N ASP A 220 17.03 -1.20 26.05
CA ASP A 220 16.42 -2.51 25.99
C ASP A 220 16.40 -3.12 24.57
N GLN A 221 16.97 -2.44 23.60
CA GLN A 221 17.00 -2.83 22.18
C GLN A 221 15.60 -3.00 21.54
N ARG A 222 14.57 -2.46 22.17
CA ARG A 222 13.20 -2.48 21.66
C ARG A 222 13.10 -1.57 20.43
N LEU A 223 12.39 -2.04 19.40
CA LEU A 223 12.13 -1.25 18.21
C LEU A 223 11.16 -0.09 18.54
N ALA A 224 11.61 1.15 18.38
CA ALA A 224 10.82 2.37 18.59
C ALA A 224 10.04 2.77 17.33
N GLY A 225 10.62 2.53 16.15
CA GLY A 225 9.99 2.85 14.88
C GLY A 225 10.81 2.39 13.69
N PHE A 226 10.21 2.50 12.50
CA PHE A 226 10.90 2.17 11.25
C PHE A 226 10.36 2.97 10.06
N VAL A 227 11.18 3.05 9.02
CA VAL A 227 10.85 3.59 7.70
C VAL A 227 11.17 2.52 6.66
N VAL A 228 10.18 2.12 5.85
CA VAL A 228 10.39 1.29 4.67
C VAL A 228 10.64 2.22 3.48
N PHE A 229 11.73 2.01 2.77
CA PHE A 229 12.12 2.89 1.67
C PHE A 229 12.79 2.14 0.52
N CYS A 230 12.75 2.74 -0.67
CA CYS A 230 13.58 2.31 -1.80
C CYS A 230 14.37 3.50 -2.36
N ARG A 231 15.53 3.19 -2.94
CA ARG A 231 16.40 4.18 -3.58
C ARG A 231 15.93 4.42 -5.00
N MET A 232 15.68 5.70 -5.31
CA MET A 232 15.48 6.18 -6.67
C MET A 232 16.80 6.71 -7.22
N GLU A 233 16.83 7.19 -8.45
CA GLU A 233 18.03 7.69 -9.10
C GLU A 233 18.81 8.69 -8.21
N THR A 234 18.18 9.78 -7.79
CA THR A 234 18.79 10.81 -6.95
C THR A 234 18.17 10.93 -5.56
N GLY A 235 17.07 10.28 -5.29
CA GLY A 235 16.34 10.43 -4.04
C GLY A 235 15.86 9.13 -3.42
N ILE A 236 14.95 9.28 -2.47
CA ILE A 236 14.37 8.18 -1.70
C ILE A 236 12.86 8.26 -1.76
N PHE A 237 12.21 7.14 -2.06
CA PHE A 237 10.78 6.98 -1.84
C PHE A 237 10.53 6.22 -0.55
N ILE A 238 9.81 6.85 0.39
CA ILE A 238 9.32 6.25 1.64
C ILE A 238 7.98 5.59 1.33
N ALA A 239 7.96 4.26 1.35
CA ALA A 239 6.77 3.47 1.05
C ALA A 239 5.86 3.34 2.27
N ASP A 240 6.45 3.22 3.46
CA ASP A 240 5.73 2.98 4.71
C ASP A 240 6.55 3.45 5.91
N LEU A 241 5.90 3.75 7.03
CA LEU A 241 6.55 4.02 8.30
C LEU A 241 5.63 3.73 9.48
N PHE A 242 6.22 3.49 10.64
CA PHE A 242 5.49 3.27 11.88
C PHE A 242 6.36 3.61 13.10
N SER A 243 5.75 4.12 14.18
CA SER A 243 6.45 4.48 15.43
C SER A 243 5.59 4.14 16.64
N ASP A 244 6.21 3.81 17.76
CA ASP A 244 5.53 3.60 19.04
C ASP A 244 5.15 4.94 19.72
N ASP A 245 5.77 6.01 19.33
CA ASP A 245 5.49 7.35 19.81
C ASP A 245 5.15 8.28 18.65
N PHE A 246 3.92 8.08 18.10
CA PHE A 246 3.46 8.91 16.99
C PHE A 246 3.03 10.32 17.43
N ALA A 247 2.64 10.50 18.67
CA ALA A 247 2.20 11.78 19.22
C ALA A 247 3.32 12.60 19.86
N GLY A 248 4.42 11.97 20.28
CA GLY A 248 5.59 12.61 20.90
C GLY A 248 6.77 12.75 19.94
N GLY A 249 7.96 12.90 20.47
CA GLY A 249 9.20 13.17 19.72
C GLY A 249 9.80 11.98 18.98
N GLY A 250 9.34 10.75 19.22
CA GLY A 250 9.92 9.54 18.62
C GLY A 250 9.76 9.47 17.11
N LEU A 251 8.66 10.01 16.55
CA LEU A 251 8.47 10.11 15.11
C LEU A 251 9.43 11.10 14.47
N GLU A 252 9.64 12.26 15.10
CA GLU A 252 10.58 13.29 14.65
C GLU A 252 12.00 12.75 14.65
N GLU A 253 12.40 12.09 15.74
CA GLU A 253 13.72 11.45 15.85
C GLU A 253 13.93 10.42 14.72
N LEU A 254 12.94 9.57 14.45
CA LEU A 254 12.98 8.59 13.37
C LEU A 254 13.21 9.27 12.01
N LEU A 255 12.40 10.28 11.68
CA LEU A 255 12.45 10.93 10.36
C LEU A 255 13.69 11.82 10.18
N LEU A 256 14.14 12.51 11.26
CA LEU A 256 15.33 13.35 11.21
C LEU A 256 16.61 12.51 11.07
N ARG A 257 16.73 11.41 11.84
CA ARG A 257 17.86 10.47 11.65
C ARG A 257 17.86 9.84 10.27
N PHE A 258 16.69 9.42 9.79
CA PHE A 258 16.58 8.88 8.44
C PHE A 258 17.01 9.90 7.40
N ALA A 259 16.53 11.15 7.49
CA ALA A 259 16.92 12.23 6.59
C ALA A 259 18.44 12.49 6.63
N SER A 260 19.01 12.60 7.83
CA SER A 260 20.46 12.79 8.02
C SER A 260 21.27 11.65 7.40
N ARG A 261 20.83 10.40 7.58
CA ARG A 261 21.49 9.23 7.00
C ARG A 261 21.46 9.27 5.48
N MET A 262 20.31 9.58 4.88
CA MET A 262 20.15 9.68 3.42
C MET A 262 20.94 10.86 2.83
N GLN A 263 21.04 11.95 3.57
CA GLN A 263 21.86 13.12 3.23
C GLN A 263 23.37 12.75 3.16
N VAL A 264 23.87 12.01 4.15
CA VAL A 264 25.25 11.49 4.15
C VAL A 264 25.49 10.52 2.97
N GLU A 265 24.48 9.78 2.54
CA GLU A 265 24.51 8.95 1.34
C GLU A 265 24.43 9.75 0.02
N GLY A 266 24.37 11.10 0.09
CA GLY A 266 24.31 11.98 -1.08
C GLY A 266 22.95 12.00 -1.78
N ARG A 267 21.86 11.68 -1.07
CA ARG A 267 20.52 11.76 -1.64
C ARG A 267 20.01 13.19 -1.63
N GLU A 268 19.28 13.56 -2.71
CA GLU A 268 18.84 14.94 -2.92
C GLU A 268 17.45 15.21 -2.32
N TRP A 269 16.60 14.17 -2.18
CA TRP A 269 15.24 14.32 -1.69
C TRP A 269 14.67 13.05 -1.07
N LEU A 270 13.69 13.26 -0.17
CA LEU A 270 12.80 12.22 0.35
C LEU A 270 11.38 12.50 -0.12
N ALA A 271 10.65 11.47 -0.54
CA ALA A 271 9.24 11.60 -0.92
C ALA A 271 8.40 10.51 -0.27
N LEU A 272 7.17 10.83 0.10
CA LEU A 272 6.16 9.87 0.55
C LEU A 272 4.78 10.28 0.06
N SER A 273 3.88 9.29 -0.06
CA SER A 273 2.47 9.50 -0.36
C SER A 273 1.65 9.15 0.88
N TYR A 274 0.80 10.07 1.34
CA TYR A 274 0.09 9.95 2.60
C TYR A 274 -1.38 10.39 2.52
N LEU A 275 -2.24 9.59 3.15
CA LEU A 275 -3.61 9.95 3.50
C LEU A 275 -3.84 9.63 4.98
N GLY A 276 -4.40 10.56 5.74
CA GLY A 276 -4.74 10.34 7.16
C GLY A 276 -4.67 11.62 7.97
N ALA A 277 -4.34 11.47 9.25
CA ALA A 277 -4.41 12.49 10.28
C ALA A 277 -3.82 13.85 9.88
N PRO A 278 -4.57 14.95 10.04
CA PRO A 278 -4.06 16.31 9.79
C PRO A 278 -2.80 16.60 10.63
N SER A 279 -2.77 16.16 11.88
CA SER A 279 -1.62 16.36 12.78
C SER A 279 -0.32 15.78 12.24
N PHE A 280 -0.36 14.67 11.51
CA PHE A 280 0.84 14.14 10.86
C PHE A 280 1.26 15.01 9.65
N LYS A 281 0.30 15.57 8.91
CA LYS A 281 0.60 16.51 7.79
C LYS A 281 1.29 17.78 8.32
N ASP A 282 0.83 18.30 9.45
CA ASP A 282 1.45 19.47 10.10
C ASP A 282 2.89 19.16 10.55
N ARG A 283 3.12 17.97 11.10
CA ARG A 283 4.46 17.51 11.45
C ARG A 283 5.37 17.33 10.24
N LEU A 284 4.87 16.78 9.16
CA LEU A 284 5.64 16.71 7.92
C LEU A 284 6.09 18.11 7.46
N GLN A 285 5.21 19.11 7.55
CA GLN A 285 5.57 20.52 7.23
C GLN A 285 6.63 21.05 8.17
N GLN A 286 6.50 20.84 9.48
CA GLN A 286 7.50 21.24 10.49
C GLN A 286 8.86 20.57 10.24
N LEU A 287 8.87 19.33 9.76
CA LEU A 287 10.07 18.59 9.37
C LEU A 287 10.62 18.99 7.98
N GLY A 288 10.04 20.01 7.34
CA GLY A 288 10.49 20.54 6.06
C GLY A 288 10.01 19.78 4.83
N PHE A 289 8.99 18.91 4.95
CA PHE A 289 8.33 18.35 3.79
C PHE A 289 7.34 19.34 3.20
N ALA A 290 7.38 19.52 1.89
CA ALA A 290 6.44 20.35 1.14
C ALA A 290 5.42 19.47 0.41
N ARG A 291 4.15 19.88 0.48
CA ARG A 291 3.07 19.24 -0.27
C ARG A 291 3.26 19.47 -1.77
N ARG A 292 3.09 18.42 -2.58
CA ARG A 292 3.06 18.50 -4.04
C ARG A 292 1.62 18.39 -4.55
N ASN A 293 1.35 19.02 -5.73
CA ASN A 293 0.05 18.94 -6.41
C ASN A 293 -0.20 17.59 -7.10
N ARG A 294 0.26 16.52 -6.49
CA ARG A 294 0.05 15.15 -6.94
C ARG A 294 -0.93 14.48 -6.00
N LEU A 295 -2.21 14.52 -6.39
CA LEU A 295 -3.32 14.02 -5.59
C LEU A 295 -3.86 12.74 -6.22
N HIS A 296 -4.12 11.76 -5.38
CA HIS A 296 -4.75 10.51 -5.78
C HIS A 296 -5.93 10.23 -4.86
N MET A 297 -7.11 10.14 -5.44
CA MET A 297 -8.31 9.77 -4.70
C MET A 297 -8.17 8.34 -4.15
N VAL A 298 -8.46 8.17 -2.88
CA VAL A 298 -8.60 6.86 -2.23
C VAL A 298 -10.08 6.59 -2.05
N LEU A 299 -10.51 5.41 -2.47
CA LEU A 299 -11.89 4.98 -2.46
C LEU A 299 -12.07 3.76 -1.55
N ALA A 300 -13.24 3.64 -0.94
CA ALA A 300 -13.69 2.41 -0.30
C ALA A 300 -14.97 1.87 -0.95
N TYR A 301 -15.12 0.56 -0.94
CA TYR A 301 -16.38 -0.11 -1.13
C TYR A 301 -16.74 -0.85 0.16
N LEU A 302 -17.92 -0.59 0.66
CA LEU A 302 -18.53 -1.19 1.83
C LEU A 302 -19.87 -1.78 1.38
N ASP A 303 -20.09 -3.05 1.64
CA ASP A 303 -21.40 -3.64 1.41
C ASP A 303 -22.37 -3.32 2.58
N GLU A 304 -23.65 -3.62 2.40
CA GLU A 304 -24.71 -3.36 3.39
C GLU A 304 -24.49 -4.14 4.70
N ALA A 305 -23.71 -5.23 4.68
CA ALA A 305 -23.40 -6.04 5.85
C ALA A 305 -22.08 -5.62 6.54
N CYS A 306 -21.45 -4.54 6.09
CA CYS A 306 -20.25 -4.02 6.74
C CYS A 306 -20.58 -3.54 8.16
N ALA A 307 -19.76 -3.94 9.13
CA ALA A 307 -19.97 -3.54 10.52
C ALA A 307 -19.81 -2.01 10.69
N ALA A 308 -20.67 -1.39 11.49
CA ALA A 308 -20.70 0.06 11.65
C ALA A 308 -19.38 0.65 12.13
N ASP A 309 -18.68 -0.04 13.06
CA ASP A 309 -17.37 0.36 13.57
C ASP A 309 -16.27 0.38 12.48
N VAL A 310 -16.38 -0.51 11.49
CA VAL A 310 -15.50 -0.55 10.32
C VAL A 310 -15.85 0.60 9.37
N CYS A 311 -17.14 0.82 9.09
CA CYS A 311 -17.60 1.91 8.24
C CYS A 311 -17.15 3.26 8.78
N ASP A 312 -17.45 3.54 10.05
CA ASP A 312 -17.06 4.79 10.72
C ASP A 312 -15.53 4.97 10.76
N GLY A 313 -14.80 3.87 11.02
CA GLY A 313 -13.35 3.91 11.11
C GLY A 313 -12.64 4.21 9.79
N ILE A 314 -13.20 3.75 8.66
CA ILE A 314 -12.59 4.00 7.34
C ILE A 314 -12.67 5.48 6.95
N PHE A 315 -13.76 6.16 7.28
CA PHE A 315 -13.97 7.56 6.96
C PHE A 315 -13.41 8.53 8.00
N ASP A 316 -13.03 8.05 9.19
CA ASP A 316 -12.37 8.86 10.21
C ASP A 316 -10.86 9.03 9.86
N LEU A 317 -10.55 10.12 9.17
CA LEU A 317 -9.17 10.44 8.78
C LEU A 317 -8.36 11.07 9.92
N ASP A 318 -8.97 11.60 10.97
CA ASP A 318 -8.27 12.35 12.02
C ASP A 318 -7.31 11.47 12.83
N ARG A 319 -7.55 10.17 12.85
CA ARG A 319 -6.72 9.17 13.51
C ARG A 319 -6.29 8.05 12.58
N SER A 320 -6.28 8.31 11.27
CA SER A 320 -5.90 7.31 10.25
C SER A 320 -4.46 7.49 9.80
N LEU A 321 -3.82 6.37 9.46
CA LEU A 321 -2.47 6.31 8.92
C LEU A 321 -2.46 5.39 7.70
N MET A 322 -2.29 5.98 6.50
CA MET A 322 -2.25 5.23 5.24
C MET A 322 -1.13 5.77 4.35
N PHE A 323 -0.19 4.90 4.01
CA PHE A 323 0.93 5.23 3.13
C PHE A 323 0.75 4.63 1.73
N GLY A 324 1.47 5.21 0.75
CA GLY A 324 1.40 4.78 -0.63
C GLY A 324 1.74 3.30 -0.82
N GLY A 325 2.74 2.80 -0.12
CA GLY A 325 3.18 1.42 -0.21
C GLY A 325 2.17 0.36 0.22
N GLU A 326 1.14 0.73 0.98
CA GLU A 326 0.05 -0.19 1.35
C GLU A 326 -0.96 -0.40 0.21
N MET A 327 -1.06 0.54 -0.73
CA MET A 327 -2.12 0.59 -1.76
C MET A 327 -1.59 0.44 -3.18
N ASP A 328 -0.33 0.79 -3.43
CA ASP A 328 0.28 0.66 -4.75
C ASP A 328 1.06 -0.64 -4.85
N ILE A 329 0.77 -1.36 -5.92
CA ILE A 329 1.60 -2.44 -6.41
C ILE A 329 2.12 -1.97 -7.77
N PHE A 330 3.42 -1.88 -7.85
CA PHE A 330 4.16 -1.41 -9.01
C PHE A 330 3.94 -2.26 -10.24
#